data_6537f9aeb5cb9e87f3e2b408a482e7fe
#
_entry.id   6537f9aeb5cb9e87f3e2b408a482e7fe
#
_cell.length_a   1.000
_cell.length_b   1.000
_cell.length_c   1.000
_cell.angle_alpha   90.00
_cell.angle_beta   90.00
_cell.angle_gamma   90.00
#
_symmetry.space_group_name_H-M   'P 1'
#
loop_
_entity.id
_entity.type
_entity.pdbx_description
1 polymer ?
#
loop_
_entity_poly.entity_id
_entity_poly.type
_entity_poly.pdbx_seq_one_letter_code
_entity_poly.pdbx_strand_id
1 'polypeptide(L)'
;MPGLHLDNCVARQVARLLTEAGYSVVTAAELGLQRAPDGRQLLEAAQQGRVFISHNANHFTSLHDAWHLWSRSWGVAALHAGILLIPHALPRVEARYITEIMASGWPLANELYRWRPRGGWVRHPTP
;
A
#
# COMPACT_ATOMS: atom_id res chain seq x y z
N MET A 1 -11.52 9.22 -5.00
CA MET A 1 -10.14 8.71 -5.02
C MET A 1 -9.78 8.22 -3.62
N PRO A 2 -9.27 7.01 -3.46
CA PRO A 2 -8.90 6.51 -2.13
C PRO A 2 -7.73 7.30 -1.55
N GLY A 3 -7.70 7.38 -0.23
CA GLY A 3 -6.55 7.93 0.47
C GLY A 3 -5.38 6.94 0.49
N LEU A 4 -4.26 7.38 1.03
CA LEU A 4 -3.02 6.61 1.11
C LEU A 4 -2.61 6.43 2.57
N HIS A 5 -2.09 5.26 2.91
CA HIS A 5 -1.52 4.94 4.21
C HIS A 5 -0.06 4.53 4.01
N LEU A 6 0.87 5.30 4.50
CA LEU A 6 2.29 5.01 4.34
C LEU A 6 2.84 4.28 5.56
N ASP A 7 3.47 3.13 5.31
CA ASP A 7 4.19 2.37 6.33
C ASP A 7 5.31 3.22 6.95
N ASN A 8 5.70 2.89 8.16
CA ASN A 8 6.72 3.62 8.90
C ASN A 8 8.08 3.68 8.19
N CYS A 9 8.38 2.71 7.33
CA CYS A 9 9.63 2.68 6.56
C CYS A 9 9.65 3.69 5.40
N VAL A 10 8.51 4.26 5.01
CA VAL A 10 8.45 5.24 3.93
C VAL A 10 8.79 6.63 4.47
N ALA A 11 9.68 7.34 3.80
CA ALA A 11 10.16 8.64 4.27
C ALA A 11 9.04 9.69 4.35
N ARG A 12 9.13 10.55 5.36
CA ARG A 12 8.13 11.61 5.58
C ARG A 12 7.99 12.55 4.38
N GLN A 13 9.09 12.78 3.66
CA GLN A 13 9.08 13.62 2.47
C GLN A 13 8.16 13.09 1.37
N VAL A 14 8.02 11.76 1.27
CA VAL A 14 7.10 11.13 0.32
C VAL A 14 5.66 11.51 0.66
N ALA A 15 5.30 11.44 1.95
CA ALA A 15 3.96 11.85 2.41
C ALA A 15 3.67 13.32 2.04
N ARG A 16 4.65 14.20 2.25
CA ARG A 16 4.50 15.62 1.90
C ARG A 16 4.28 15.82 0.41
N LEU A 17 5.08 15.16 -0.42
CA LEU A 17 4.96 15.28 -1.87
C LEU A 17 3.62 14.77 -2.39
N LEU A 18 3.13 13.66 -1.84
CA LEU A 18 1.83 13.11 -2.21
C LEU A 18 0.69 14.03 -1.77
N THR A 19 0.79 14.62 -0.58
CA THR A 19 -0.19 15.58 -0.10
C THR A 19 -0.23 16.82 -1.00
N GLU A 20 0.93 17.32 -1.40
CA GLU A 20 1.03 18.45 -2.34
C GLU A 20 0.42 18.11 -3.70
N ALA A 21 0.48 16.83 -4.10
CA ALA A 21 -0.13 16.36 -5.35
C ALA A 21 -1.66 16.17 -5.24
N GLY A 22 -2.25 16.41 -4.06
CA GLY A 22 -3.70 16.38 -3.87
C GLY A 22 -4.22 15.10 -3.22
N TYR A 23 -3.36 14.19 -2.77
CA TYR A 23 -3.80 12.95 -2.12
C TYR A 23 -4.04 13.16 -0.63
N SER A 24 -5.03 12.45 -0.09
CA SER A 24 -5.22 12.35 1.36
C SER A 24 -4.25 11.29 1.87
N VAL A 25 -3.29 11.69 2.70
CA VAL A 25 -2.21 10.80 3.15
C VAL A 25 -2.18 10.76 4.67
N VAL A 26 -2.09 9.55 5.22
CA VAL A 26 -1.73 9.34 6.63
C VAL A 26 -0.48 8.48 6.70
N THR A 27 0.29 8.66 7.75
CA THR A 27 1.48 7.84 8.02
C THR A 27 1.25 6.98 9.25
N ALA A 28 1.98 5.88 9.37
CA ALA A 28 1.92 5.04 10.55
C ALA A 28 2.23 5.84 11.82
N ALA A 29 3.19 6.76 11.75
CA ALA A 29 3.58 7.59 12.90
C ALA A 29 2.43 8.48 13.35
N GLU A 30 1.71 9.13 12.41
CA GLU A 30 0.55 9.98 12.75
C GLU A 30 -0.58 9.19 13.43
N LEU A 31 -0.70 7.90 13.12
CA LEU A 31 -1.72 7.03 13.70
C LEU A 31 -1.24 6.32 14.97
N GLY A 32 -0.01 6.56 15.41
CA GLY A 32 0.57 5.88 16.57
C GLY A 32 0.86 4.40 16.30
N LEU A 33 1.02 4.00 15.05
CA LEU A 33 1.20 2.61 14.64
C LEU A 33 2.64 2.26 14.25
N GLN A 34 3.62 3.14 14.50
CA GLN A 34 5.00 2.92 14.07
C GLN A 34 5.64 1.68 14.67
N ARG A 35 5.13 1.19 15.81
CA ARG A 35 5.59 -0.05 16.46
C ARG A 35 4.58 -1.18 16.35
N ALA A 36 3.49 -0.97 15.62
CA ALA A 36 2.47 -1.99 15.46
C ALA A 36 2.95 -3.09 14.49
N PRO A 37 2.49 -4.34 14.68
CA PRO A 37 2.73 -5.39 13.69
C PRO A 37 2.19 -5.02 12.31
N ASP A 38 2.80 -5.54 11.26
CA ASP A 38 2.43 -5.24 9.88
C ASP A 38 0.95 -5.52 9.60
N GLY A 39 0.42 -6.63 10.12
CA GLY A 39 -0.98 -6.97 9.94
C GLY A 39 -1.93 -5.95 10.56
N ARG A 40 -1.54 -5.31 11.67
CA ARG A 40 -2.34 -4.26 12.31
C ARG A 40 -2.39 -3.02 11.44
N GLN A 41 -1.29 -2.63 10.81
CA GLN A 41 -1.25 -1.49 9.89
C GLN A 41 -2.12 -1.74 8.65
N LEU A 42 -2.00 -2.94 8.06
CA LEU A 42 -2.81 -3.29 6.90
C LEU A 42 -4.30 -3.30 7.24
N LEU A 43 -4.67 -3.82 8.41
CA LEU A 43 -6.06 -3.82 8.86
C LEU A 43 -6.59 -2.40 9.01
N GLU A 44 -5.83 -1.49 9.62
CA GLU A 44 -6.22 -0.09 9.76
C GLU A 44 -6.44 0.57 8.40
N ALA A 45 -5.51 0.37 7.47
CA ALA A 45 -5.64 0.90 6.12
C ALA A 45 -6.92 0.36 5.44
N ALA A 46 -7.17 -0.93 5.56
CA ALA A 46 -8.35 -1.56 4.99
C ALA A 46 -9.65 -1.00 5.57
N GLN A 47 -9.71 -0.82 6.89
CA GLN A 47 -10.88 -0.27 7.59
C GLN A 47 -11.18 1.16 7.16
N GLN A 48 -10.15 1.94 6.84
CA GLN A 48 -10.28 3.33 6.40
C GLN A 48 -10.36 3.48 4.88
N GLY A 49 -10.34 2.37 4.13
CA GLY A 49 -10.38 2.41 2.67
C GLY A 49 -9.16 3.06 2.04
N ARG A 50 -7.99 2.96 2.67
CA ARG A 50 -6.75 3.57 2.20
C ARG A 50 -5.85 2.55 1.52
N VAL A 51 -5.22 2.95 0.43
CA VAL A 51 -4.19 2.15 -0.24
C VAL A 51 -2.94 2.14 0.63
N PHE A 52 -2.43 0.96 0.93
CA PHE A 52 -1.27 0.78 1.79
C PHE A 52 0.04 0.75 0.98
N ILE A 53 1.04 1.48 1.42
CA ILE A 53 2.31 1.63 0.69
C ILE A 53 3.47 1.29 1.62
N SER A 54 4.36 0.40 1.16
CA SER A 54 5.51 -0.06 1.95
C SER A 54 6.70 -0.41 1.06
N HIS A 55 7.88 -0.47 1.68
CA HIS A 55 9.09 -1.06 1.10
C HIS A 55 9.24 -2.54 1.44
N ASN A 56 8.45 -3.06 2.40
CA ASN A 56 8.61 -4.39 2.96
C ASN A 56 7.86 -5.44 2.13
N ALA A 57 8.41 -5.75 0.95
CA ALA A 57 7.74 -6.59 -0.03
C ALA A 57 7.40 -7.99 0.49
N ASN A 58 8.34 -8.65 1.17
CA ASN A 58 8.14 -10.04 1.59
C ASN A 58 7.01 -10.17 2.61
N HIS A 59 6.98 -9.30 3.62
CA HIS A 59 5.94 -9.35 4.66
C HIS A 59 4.56 -9.05 4.10
N PHE A 60 4.43 -8.01 3.27
CA PHE A 60 3.11 -7.63 2.78
C PHE A 60 2.59 -8.50 1.65
N THR A 61 3.47 -9.13 0.88
CA THR A 61 3.08 -10.16 -0.08
C THR A 61 2.46 -11.35 0.67
N SER A 62 3.13 -11.81 1.74
CA SER A 62 2.62 -12.91 2.57
C SER A 62 1.30 -12.55 3.25
N LEU A 63 1.18 -11.33 3.77
CA LEU A 63 -0.07 -10.87 4.39
C LEU A 63 -1.22 -10.77 3.39
N HIS A 64 -0.94 -10.30 2.18
CA HIS A 64 -1.92 -10.24 1.10
C HIS A 64 -2.44 -11.63 0.73
N ASP A 65 -1.52 -12.59 0.56
CA ASP A 65 -1.89 -13.96 0.23
C ASP A 65 -2.71 -14.60 1.35
N ALA A 66 -2.32 -14.38 2.61
CA ALA A 66 -3.07 -14.85 3.77
C ALA A 66 -4.45 -14.20 3.85
N TRP A 67 -4.55 -12.91 3.58
CA TRP A 67 -5.81 -12.18 3.56
C TRP A 67 -6.81 -12.82 2.60
N HIS A 68 -6.36 -13.09 1.36
CA HIS A 68 -7.20 -13.73 0.35
C HIS A 68 -7.61 -15.14 0.76
N LEU A 69 -6.65 -15.92 1.25
CA LEU A 69 -6.88 -17.31 1.61
C LEU A 69 -7.86 -17.43 2.79
N TRP A 70 -7.66 -16.63 3.83
CA TRP A 70 -8.52 -16.66 5.01
C TRP A 70 -9.92 -16.12 4.72
N SER A 71 -10.01 -15.01 3.99
CA SER A 71 -11.30 -14.43 3.61
C SER A 71 -12.14 -15.45 2.86
N ARG A 72 -11.54 -16.14 1.93
CA ARG A 72 -12.20 -17.18 1.13
C ARG A 72 -12.59 -18.38 1.98
N SER A 73 -11.66 -18.87 2.83
CA SER A 73 -11.89 -20.04 3.68
C SER A 73 -12.98 -19.80 4.71
N TRP A 74 -13.10 -18.58 5.21
CA TRP A 74 -14.08 -18.21 6.23
C TRP A 74 -15.37 -17.65 5.65
N GLY A 75 -15.47 -17.52 4.33
CA GLY A 75 -16.63 -16.94 3.66
C GLY A 75 -16.85 -15.47 4.02
N VAL A 76 -15.78 -14.74 4.35
CA VAL A 76 -15.85 -13.33 4.72
C VAL A 76 -15.47 -12.48 3.52
N ALA A 77 -16.35 -11.55 3.14
CA ALA A 77 -16.08 -10.59 2.07
C ALA A 77 -15.29 -9.38 2.60
N ALA A 78 -14.05 -9.62 3.06
CA ALA A 78 -13.19 -8.55 3.56
C ALA A 78 -12.21 -8.14 2.45
N LEU A 79 -12.23 -6.85 2.09
CA LEU A 79 -11.35 -6.30 1.05
C LEU A 79 -10.43 -5.25 1.67
N HIS A 80 -9.16 -5.25 1.26
CA HIS A 80 -8.31 -4.09 1.47
C HIS A 80 -8.36 -3.19 0.22
N ALA A 81 -7.95 -1.93 0.36
CA ALA A 81 -8.08 -0.97 -0.73
C ALA A 81 -6.95 -1.05 -1.76
N GLY A 82 -5.95 -1.87 -1.51
CA GLY A 82 -4.79 -2.07 -2.35
C GLY A 82 -3.49 -1.99 -1.56
N ILE A 83 -2.47 -2.71 -2.02
CA ILE A 83 -1.12 -2.68 -1.47
C ILE A 83 -0.16 -2.34 -2.59
N LEU A 84 0.66 -1.31 -2.37
CA LEU A 84 1.69 -0.89 -3.31
C LEU A 84 3.07 -1.06 -2.67
N LEU A 85 3.91 -1.86 -3.30
CA LEU A 85 5.26 -2.12 -2.83
C LEU A 85 6.27 -1.42 -3.72
N ILE A 86 7.05 -0.52 -3.14
CA ILE A 86 8.02 0.30 -3.86
C ILE A 86 9.44 0.00 -3.40
N PRO A 87 10.45 0.08 -4.29
CA PRO A 87 11.85 0.00 -3.89
C PRO A 87 12.27 1.29 -3.18
N HIS A 88 13.38 1.23 -2.43
CA HIS A 88 13.97 2.43 -1.88
C HIS A 88 14.53 3.30 -3.00
N ALA A 89 14.19 4.59 -2.99
CA ALA A 89 14.64 5.57 -3.96
C ALA A 89 14.61 6.97 -3.32
N LEU A 90 14.96 7.99 -4.08
CA LEU A 90 14.77 9.36 -3.61
C LEU A 90 13.28 9.65 -3.40
N PRO A 91 12.90 10.45 -2.39
CA PRO A 91 11.49 10.70 -2.10
C PRO A 91 10.66 11.14 -3.30
N ARG A 92 11.18 12.02 -4.15
CA ARG A 92 10.47 12.48 -5.35
C ARG A 92 10.24 11.35 -6.36
N VAL A 93 11.17 10.38 -6.41
CA VAL A 93 11.06 9.23 -7.30
C VAL A 93 10.03 8.24 -6.77
N GLU A 94 10.04 7.98 -5.46
CA GLU A 94 9.02 7.13 -4.82
C GLU A 94 7.64 7.74 -4.99
N ALA A 95 7.49 9.04 -4.77
CA ALA A 95 6.22 9.73 -4.97
C ALA A 95 5.74 9.61 -6.42
N ARG A 96 6.64 9.68 -7.39
CA ARG A 96 6.31 9.52 -8.82
C ARG A 96 5.81 8.11 -9.12
N TYR A 97 6.44 7.07 -8.57
CA TYR A 97 5.95 5.70 -8.73
C TYR A 97 4.51 5.56 -8.24
N ILE A 98 4.24 6.12 -7.07
CA ILE A 98 2.92 6.04 -6.46
C ILE A 98 1.87 6.80 -7.27
N THR A 99 2.17 8.03 -7.67
CA THR A 99 1.23 8.84 -8.46
C THR A 99 0.95 8.22 -9.82
N GLU A 100 1.93 7.54 -10.42
CA GLU A 100 1.77 6.85 -11.69
C GLU A 100 0.68 5.79 -11.61
N ILE A 101 0.74 4.88 -10.62
CA ILE A 101 -0.24 3.83 -10.52
C ILE A 101 -1.60 4.36 -10.03
N MET A 102 -1.59 5.35 -9.13
CA MET A 102 -2.84 5.95 -8.65
C MET A 102 -3.62 6.63 -9.79
N ALA A 103 -2.93 7.18 -10.77
CA ALA A 103 -3.54 7.84 -11.92
C ALA A 103 -3.84 6.89 -13.08
N SER A 104 -3.41 5.64 -13.01
CA SER A 104 -3.52 4.68 -14.11
C SER A 104 -4.94 4.19 -14.39
N GLY A 105 -5.80 4.25 -13.40
CA GLY A 105 -7.14 3.66 -13.49
C GLY A 105 -7.17 2.15 -13.29
N TRP A 106 -6.03 1.53 -12.97
CA TRP A 106 -5.99 0.10 -12.69
C TRP A 106 -6.76 -0.24 -11.41
N PRO A 107 -7.41 -1.42 -11.35
CA PRO A 107 -8.11 -1.84 -10.13
C PRO A 107 -7.11 -2.04 -9.00
N LEU A 108 -7.34 -1.38 -7.86
CA LEU A 108 -6.46 -1.47 -6.69
C LEU A 108 -7.09 -2.27 -5.55
N ALA A 109 -8.40 -2.21 -5.42
CA ALA A 109 -9.09 -2.89 -4.32
C ALA A 109 -8.77 -4.38 -4.31
N ASN A 110 -8.30 -4.86 -3.16
CA ASN A 110 -7.93 -6.25 -2.93
C ASN A 110 -6.80 -6.77 -3.82
N GLU A 111 -6.01 -5.87 -4.40
CA GLU A 111 -4.88 -6.20 -5.25
C GLU A 111 -3.56 -5.77 -4.61
N LEU A 112 -2.47 -6.42 -5.02
CA LEU A 112 -1.11 -6.05 -4.66
C LEU A 112 -0.32 -5.80 -5.93
N TYR A 113 0.35 -4.66 -5.99
CA TYR A 113 1.26 -4.32 -7.09
C TYR A 113 2.65 -4.06 -6.53
N ARG A 114 3.66 -4.48 -7.29
CA ARG A 114 5.05 -4.25 -6.95
C ARG A 114 5.74 -3.50 -8.09
N TRP A 115 6.46 -2.44 -7.77
CA TRP A 115 7.24 -1.72 -8.76
C TRP A 115 8.56 -2.43 -8.99
N ARG A 116 8.89 -2.69 -10.26
CA ARG A 116 10.14 -3.33 -10.66
C ARG A 116 10.91 -2.44 -11.62
N PRO A 117 12.28 -2.40 -11.54
CA PRO A 117 13.10 -1.57 -12.42
C PRO A 117 12.88 -1.86 -13.90
N ARG A 118 12.58 -3.11 -14.25
CA ARG A 118 12.22 -3.49 -15.61
C ARG A 118 10.73 -3.81 -15.66
N GLY A 119 9.98 -2.95 -16.35
CA GLY A 119 8.56 -3.15 -16.55
C GLY A 119 7.64 -2.30 -15.67
N GLY A 120 8.16 -1.61 -14.65
CA GLY A 120 7.36 -0.75 -13.76
C GLY A 120 6.45 -1.55 -12.85
N TRP A 121 5.21 -1.11 -12.72
CA TRP A 121 4.22 -1.76 -11.85
C TRP A 121 3.77 -3.10 -12.38
N VAL A 122 3.86 -4.13 -11.56
CA VAL A 122 3.45 -5.50 -11.88
C VAL A 122 2.46 -6.00 -10.83
N ARG A 123 1.33 -6.52 -11.29
CA ARG A 123 0.32 -7.10 -10.40
C ARG A 123 0.78 -8.44 -9.87
N HIS A 124 0.64 -8.64 -8.55
CA HIS A 124 0.88 -9.94 -7.92
C HIS A 124 -0.29 -10.87 -8.23
N PRO A 125 -0.05 -12.11 -8.65
CA PRO A 125 -1.14 -13.05 -8.92
C PRO A 125 -1.96 -13.33 -7.66
N THR A 126 -3.28 -13.44 -7.82
CA THR A 126 -4.16 -13.84 -6.73
C THR A 126 -3.94 -15.31 -6.40
N PRO A 127 -3.75 -15.67 -5.13
CA PRO A 127 -3.52 -17.07 -4.75
C PRO A 127 -4.73 -17.97 -4.96
#